data_d252658087afedd672c9fb2e1803ee78
#
_entry.id   d252658087afedd672c9fb2e1803ee78
#
_cell.length_a   1.000
_cell.length_b   1.000
_cell.length_c   1.000
_cell.angle_alpha   90.00
_cell.angle_beta   90.00
_cell.angle_gamma   90.00
#
_symmetry.space_group_name_H-M   'P 1'
#
loop_
_entity.id
_entity.type
_entity.pdbx_description
1 polymer ?
#
loop_
_entity_poly.entity_id
_entity_poly.type
_entity_poly.pdbx_seq_one_letter_code
_entity_poly.pdbx_strand_id
1 'polypeptide(L)'
;MNWEVIAFVVYFVLVIGIGVYFYIRSKSGGEKDYFLGGRSMSGPVAALSAGASDMSAWVLMGLPGAIYASGLSQIWISIGLFIGTFLAWLFVAPRLRTFSIAAKDSITIPQYLNNRFLSGNIALQAVCAVVFIVVYCIYSASSISACGDLFQTVFDLSDGGRKTAMAAAAIIIVAYTFLGGFNAVCWTDFFQGLLMLAALMAAPIVAVIVMSGSGFVAPDKVLGAHYYNLLSTGSLDGAAIVTVLSGLGWGLGYFGMPHILVRYMSIRSKKEMKRSQTIGIAWTFMILLMATIVGIVARGYLGDELIFTGKTSTAFIHLVRGVFPAVLAGILLSAILAASMSTADSQLLASSSAFSSDIYKPIRKNASDKEIMWAGRFVVAFICVVAFLIAWLGNKSIMDLVGNAWGAFGAAFGPTILLSLYWKRFNYAGAICGIISGFVVDIGWAMACGSMIINPDKAVLTGTLSGLYEIIPGFLVSLLVCVVVTLCTAKPDKEVEEMFDRAVRMTEEEDAE
;
A
#
# COMPACT_ATOMS: atom_id res chain seq x y z
N MET A 1 -32.13 10.44 -13.79
CA MET A 1 -30.70 10.79 -13.87
C MET A 1 -30.04 10.19 -12.63
N ASN A 2 -29.06 9.30 -12.80
CA ASN A 2 -28.42 8.65 -11.64
C ASN A 2 -27.40 9.64 -11.02
N TRP A 3 -27.74 10.19 -9.86
CA TRP A 3 -26.93 11.20 -9.18
C TRP A 3 -25.54 10.68 -8.74
N GLU A 4 -25.44 9.38 -8.46
CA GLU A 4 -24.15 8.73 -8.15
C GLU A 4 -23.20 8.78 -9.36
N VAL A 5 -23.72 8.58 -10.59
CA VAL A 5 -22.93 8.73 -11.84
C VAL A 5 -22.38 10.14 -11.98
N ILE A 6 -23.20 11.15 -11.71
CA ILE A 6 -22.76 12.54 -11.79
C ILE A 6 -21.63 12.81 -10.81
N ALA A 7 -21.74 12.32 -9.56
CA ALA A 7 -20.71 12.47 -8.57
C ALA A 7 -19.39 11.80 -9.02
N PHE A 8 -19.44 10.60 -9.59
CA PHE A 8 -18.26 9.92 -10.13
C PHE A 8 -17.62 10.66 -11.31
N VAL A 9 -18.46 11.17 -12.25
CA VAL A 9 -17.95 11.97 -13.38
C VAL A 9 -17.30 13.26 -12.89
N VAL A 10 -17.92 13.96 -11.94
CA VAL A 10 -17.34 15.18 -11.34
C VAL A 10 -16.01 14.85 -10.65
N TYR A 11 -15.96 13.76 -9.88
CA TYR A 11 -14.71 13.29 -9.27
C TYR A 11 -13.60 13.07 -10.30
N PHE A 12 -13.87 12.32 -11.38
CA PHE A 12 -12.89 12.07 -12.43
C PHE A 12 -12.42 13.36 -13.12
N VAL A 13 -13.34 14.29 -13.42
CA VAL A 13 -13.00 15.58 -14.03
C VAL A 13 -12.07 16.39 -13.11
N LEU A 14 -12.34 16.41 -11.79
CA LEU A 14 -11.50 17.11 -10.82
C LEU A 14 -10.10 16.49 -10.73
N VAL A 15 -10.00 15.17 -10.59
CA VAL A 15 -8.72 14.47 -10.47
C VAL A 15 -7.88 14.62 -11.74
N ILE A 16 -8.49 14.41 -12.92
CA ILE A 16 -7.80 14.60 -14.20
C ILE A 16 -7.36 16.07 -14.36
N GLY A 17 -8.21 17.03 -13.96
CA GLY A 17 -7.91 18.46 -13.98
C GLY A 17 -6.68 18.81 -13.15
N ILE A 18 -6.56 18.26 -11.93
CA ILE A 18 -5.39 18.41 -11.07
C ILE A 18 -4.15 17.81 -11.76
N GLY A 19 -4.26 16.58 -12.28
CA GLY A 19 -3.18 15.91 -12.99
C GLY A 19 -2.66 16.73 -14.19
N VAL A 20 -3.57 17.24 -15.03
CA VAL A 20 -3.24 18.09 -16.18
C VAL A 20 -2.58 19.41 -15.74
N TYR A 21 -3.09 20.05 -14.69
CA TYR A 21 -2.51 21.28 -14.15
C TYR A 21 -1.03 21.08 -13.76
N PHE A 22 -0.73 20.03 -13.01
CA PHE A 22 0.64 19.74 -12.61
C PHE A 22 1.51 19.28 -13.79
N TYR A 23 0.96 18.52 -14.74
CA TYR A 23 1.65 18.15 -15.97
C TYR A 23 2.11 19.37 -16.77
N ILE A 24 1.24 20.36 -16.94
CA ILE A 24 1.59 21.60 -17.67
C ILE A 24 2.67 22.38 -16.92
N ARG A 25 2.62 22.40 -15.60
CA ARG A 25 3.56 23.13 -14.76
C ARG A 25 4.94 22.46 -14.63
N SER A 26 5.01 21.13 -14.74
CA SER A 26 6.24 20.33 -14.54
C SER A 26 7.05 20.10 -15.83
N LYS A 27 6.74 20.78 -16.93
CA LYS A 27 7.32 20.57 -18.27
C LYS A 27 8.84 20.74 -18.38
N SER A 28 9.53 21.29 -17.39
CA SER A 28 10.97 21.60 -17.43
C SER A 28 11.83 20.75 -16.50
N GLY A 29 11.26 19.79 -15.76
CA GLY A 29 11.98 18.96 -14.81
C GLY A 29 12.63 17.73 -15.47
N GLY A 30 13.84 17.36 -14.99
CA GLY A 30 14.50 16.12 -15.37
C GLY A 30 13.93 14.90 -14.64
N GLU A 31 14.65 13.78 -14.74
CA GLU A 31 14.31 12.49 -14.12
C GLU A 31 13.99 12.61 -12.61
N LYS A 32 14.79 13.38 -11.86
CA LYS A 32 14.61 13.60 -10.41
C LYS A 32 13.28 14.29 -10.09
N ASP A 33 12.86 15.26 -10.91
CA ASP A 33 11.57 15.94 -10.71
C ASP A 33 10.41 15.01 -11.07
N TYR A 34 10.57 14.19 -12.09
CA TYR A 34 9.51 13.28 -12.53
C TYR A 34 9.26 12.12 -11.55
N PHE A 35 10.32 11.50 -10.99
CA PHE A 35 10.21 10.33 -10.13
C PHE A 35 10.25 10.62 -8.62
N LEU A 36 10.76 11.78 -8.19
CA LEU A 36 10.89 12.12 -6.76
C LEU A 36 10.37 13.54 -6.42
N GLY A 37 9.86 14.27 -7.42
CA GLY A 37 9.39 15.64 -7.21
C GLY A 37 10.49 16.61 -6.78
N GLY A 38 11.76 16.38 -7.16
CA GLY A 38 12.89 17.22 -6.82
C GLY A 38 13.17 17.36 -5.31
N ARG A 39 12.66 16.44 -4.47
CA ARG A 39 12.65 16.54 -2.99
C ARG A 39 12.02 17.85 -2.50
N SER A 40 10.93 18.27 -3.10
CA SER A 40 10.26 19.55 -2.80
C SER A 40 8.97 19.40 -1.99
N MET A 41 8.60 18.17 -1.56
CA MET A 41 7.33 17.92 -0.90
C MET A 41 7.22 18.62 0.45
N SER A 42 6.07 19.28 0.65
CA SER A 42 5.67 19.81 1.95
C SER A 42 5.18 18.70 2.87
N GLY A 43 5.27 18.94 4.18
CA GLY A 43 4.89 17.96 5.18
C GLY A 43 3.48 17.39 5.03
N PRO A 44 2.44 18.22 4.93
CA PRO A 44 1.07 17.76 4.78
C PRO A 44 0.85 16.93 3.51
N VAL A 45 1.42 17.37 2.36
CA VAL A 45 1.27 16.65 1.09
C VAL A 45 1.99 15.30 1.13
N ALA A 46 3.22 15.26 1.64
CA ALA A 46 3.97 14.01 1.77
C ALA A 46 3.28 13.01 2.73
N ALA A 47 2.73 13.51 3.85
CA ALA A 47 2.04 12.67 4.83
C ALA A 47 0.77 12.04 4.27
N LEU A 48 -0.11 12.86 3.67
CA LEU A 48 -1.36 12.38 3.11
C LEU A 48 -1.14 11.54 1.86
N SER A 49 -0.15 11.90 1.02
CA SER A 49 0.21 11.08 -0.14
C SER A 49 0.76 9.71 0.30
N ALA A 50 1.65 9.66 1.31
CA ALA A 50 2.11 8.39 1.86
C ALA A 50 0.94 7.54 2.38
N GLY A 51 0.03 8.15 3.14
CA GLY A 51 -1.15 7.48 3.69
C GLY A 51 -2.15 7.06 2.61
N ALA A 52 -2.53 7.96 1.69
CA ALA A 52 -3.51 7.67 0.65
C ALA A 52 -3.00 6.65 -0.38
N SER A 53 -1.68 6.62 -0.67
CA SER A 53 -1.10 5.61 -1.55
C SER A 53 -1.00 4.23 -0.89
N ASP A 54 -0.93 4.17 0.43
CA ASP A 54 -0.95 2.97 1.25
C ASP A 54 -2.37 2.42 1.42
N MET A 55 -3.28 3.30 1.85
CA MET A 55 -4.66 2.97 2.18
C MET A 55 -5.52 2.88 0.91
N SER A 56 -5.30 1.81 0.10
CA SER A 56 -6.10 1.53 -1.09
C SER A 56 -7.57 1.23 -0.74
N ALA A 57 -8.34 0.76 -1.71
CA ALA A 57 -9.73 0.33 -1.47
C ALA A 57 -9.88 -0.70 -0.32
N TRP A 58 -8.80 -1.37 0.11
CA TRP A 58 -8.87 -2.31 1.22
C TRP A 58 -9.31 -1.65 2.53
N VAL A 59 -8.96 -0.41 2.78
CA VAL A 59 -9.36 0.29 4.03
C VAL A 59 -10.83 0.68 4.04
N LEU A 60 -11.44 0.88 2.87
CA LEU A 60 -12.87 1.20 2.72
C LEU A 60 -13.75 -0.05 2.54
N MET A 61 -13.21 -1.12 1.97
CA MET A 61 -13.94 -2.32 1.59
C MET A 61 -13.42 -3.57 2.32
N GLY A 62 -12.10 -3.81 2.29
CA GLY A 62 -11.48 -5.02 2.82
C GLY A 62 -11.57 -5.12 4.35
N LEU A 63 -11.00 -4.13 5.05
CA LEU A 63 -10.98 -4.12 6.53
C LEU A 63 -12.38 -4.00 7.15
N PRO A 64 -13.26 -3.07 6.71
CA PRO A 64 -14.64 -3.06 7.19
C PRO A 64 -15.39 -4.35 6.89
N GLY A 65 -15.17 -4.95 5.72
CA GLY A 65 -15.74 -6.23 5.34
C GLY A 65 -15.28 -7.41 6.22
N ALA A 66 -13.98 -7.45 6.55
CA ALA A 66 -13.41 -8.45 7.45
C ALA A 66 -13.99 -8.33 8.88
N ILE A 67 -14.12 -7.11 9.40
CA ILE A 67 -14.72 -6.85 10.72
C ILE A 67 -16.23 -7.15 10.69
N TYR A 68 -16.91 -6.76 9.61
CA TYR A 68 -18.32 -7.11 9.41
C TYR A 68 -18.55 -8.62 9.47
N ALA A 69 -17.68 -9.41 8.82
CA ALA A 69 -17.81 -10.87 8.74
C ALA A 69 -17.35 -11.59 10.01
N SER A 70 -16.18 -11.20 10.55
CA SER A 70 -15.45 -11.99 11.56
C SER A 70 -15.37 -11.32 12.94
N GLY A 71 -15.92 -10.12 13.07
CA GLY A 71 -15.98 -9.41 14.34
C GLY A 71 -14.69 -8.67 14.71
N LEU A 72 -14.65 -8.26 15.99
CA LEU A 72 -13.63 -7.36 16.51
C LEU A 72 -12.22 -7.98 16.58
N SER A 73 -12.08 -9.29 16.47
CA SER A 73 -10.76 -9.95 16.40
C SER A 73 -9.89 -9.45 15.22
N GLN A 74 -10.51 -8.89 14.16
CA GLN A 74 -9.80 -8.32 13.03
C GLN A 74 -9.15 -6.95 13.33
N ILE A 75 -9.43 -6.35 14.48
CA ILE A 75 -8.80 -5.07 14.91
C ILE A 75 -7.28 -5.18 15.05
N TRP A 76 -6.73 -6.39 15.24
CA TRP A 76 -5.29 -6.61 15.32
C TRP A 76 -4.56 -6.20 14.03
N ILE A 77 -5.24 -6.24 12.87
CA ILE A 77 -4.73 -5.68 11.61
C ILE A 77 -4.56 -4.17 11.75
N SER A 78 -5.58 -3.45 12.23
CA SER A 78 -5.50 -2.00 12.44
C SER A 78 -4.42 -1.62 13.46
N ILE A 79 -4.31 -2.39 14.55
CA ILE A 79 -3.30 -2.16 15.58
C ILE A 79 -1.89 -2.39 15.01
N GLY A 80 -1.67 -3.48 14.29
CA GLY A 80 -0.39 -3.80 13.65
C GLY A 80 0.04 -2.73 12.66
N LEU A 81 -0.86 -2.35 11.77
CA LEU A 81 -0.62 -1.28 10.79
C LEU A 81 -0.33 0.07 11.45
N PHE A 82 -1.07 0.43 12.49
CA PHE A 82 -0.79 1.67 13.22
C PHE A 82 0.59 1.65 13.88
N ILE A 83 0.96 0.56 14.56
CA ILE A 83 2.29 0.41 15.17
C ILE A 83 3.38 0.48 14.08
N GLY A 84 3.19 -0.23 12.96
CA GLY A 84 4.15 -0.21 11.85
C GLY A 84 4.35 1.18 11.26
N THR A 85 3.26 1.89 10.95
CA THR A 85 3.32 3.28 10.48
C THR A 85 3.99 4.21 11.51
N PHE A 86 3.61 4.11 12.78
CA PHE A 86 4.19 4.91 13.84
C PHE A 86 5.72 4.73 13.90
N LEU A 87 6.19 3.49 13.92
CA LEU A 87 7.63 3.19 13.94
C LEU A 87 8.32 3.60 12.64
N ALA A 88 7.69 3.42 11.47
CA ALA A 88 8.25 3.83 10.19
C ALA A 88 8.43 5.35 10.09
N TRP A 89 7.43 6.14 10.53
CA TRP A 89 7.54 7.59 10.55
C TRP A 89 8.61 8.10 11.52
N LEU A 90 8.77 7.46 12.69
CA LEU A 90 9.75 7.91 13.69
C LEU A 90 11.16 7.48 13.36
N PHE A 91 11.34 6.25 12.92
CA PHE A 91 12.68 5.65 12.81
C PHE A 91 13.16 5.51 11.36
N VAL A 92 12.29 5.20 10.40
CA VAL A 92 12.70 5.00 9.01
C VAL A 92 12.72 6.30 8.23
N ALA A 93 11.67 7.10 8.29
CA ALA A 93 11.49 8.25 7.42
C ALA A 93 12.63 9.29 7.53
N PRO A 94 13.05 9.76 8.72
CA PRO A 94 14.14 10.74 8.84
C PRO A 94 15.47 10.19 8.30
N ARG A 95 15.83 8.97 8.74
CA ARG A 95 17.11 8.35 8.33
C ARG A 95 17.13 8.02 6.84
N LEU A 96 16.05 7.47 6.28
CA LEU A 96 16.00 7.16 4.85
C LEU A 96 16.15 8.41 3.99
N ARG A 97 15.56 9.54 4.42
CA ARG A 97 15.74 10.82 3.72
C ARG A 97 17.21 11.21 3.67
N THR A 98 17.89 11.32 4.80
CA THR A 98 19.31 11.73 4.87
C THR A 98 20.24 10.71 4.24
N PHE A 99 20.00 9.42 4.47
CA PHE A 99 20.79 8.35 3.86
C PHE A 99 20.68 8.31 2.34
N SER A 100 19.49 8.56 1.77
CA SER A 100 19.31 8.62 0.32
C SER A 100 20.04 9.81 -0.32
N ILE A 101 20.15 10.93 0.40
CA ILE A 101 20.94 12.10 -0.03
C ILE A 101 22.43 11.76 0.03
N ALA A 102 22.91 11.21 1.15
CA ALA A 102 24.30 10.80 1.33
C ALA A 102 24.74 9.73 0.33
N ALA A 103 23.84 8.82 -0.04
CA ALA A 103 24.03 7.79 -1.05
C ALA A 103 23.81 8.33 -2.48
N LYS A 104 24.64 9.29 -2.88
CA LYS A 104 24.66 9.93 -4.22
C LYS A 104 23.32 10.53 -4.65
N ASP A 105 22.56 11.09 -3.70
CA ASP A 105 21.24 11.70 -3.95
C ASP A 105 20.28 10.77 -4.70
N SER A 106 20.20 9.53 -4.25
CA SER A 106 19.40 8.47 -4.87
C SER A 106 17.91 8.82 -4.93
N ILE A 107 17.29 8.58 -6.08
CA ILE A 107 15.89 8.95 -6.34
C ILE A 107 14.92 7.78 -6.25
N THR A 108 15.41 6.53 -6.25
CA THR A 108 14.62 5.31 -6.10
C THR A 108 15.14 4.44 -4.95
N ILE A 109 14.34 3.52 -4.45
CA ILE A 109 14.78 2.56 -3.42
C ILE A 109 15.85 1.61 -3.94
N PRO A 110 15.74 1.00 -5.14
CA PRO A 110 16.83 0.19 -5.70
C PRO A 110 18.14 0.96 -5.85
N GLN A 111 18.06 2.22 -6.31
CA GLN A 111 19.21 3.09 -6.45
C GLN A 111 19.85 3.44 -5.11
N TYR A 112 19.01 3.74 -4.08
CA TYR A 112 19.48 3.94 -2.71
C TYR A 112 20.24 2.73 -2.20
N LEU A 113 19.68 1.53 -2.30
CA LEU A 113 20.33 0.31 -1.82
C LEU A 113 21.65 0.05 -2.55
N ASN A 114 21.68 0.23 -3.88
CA ASN A 114 22.90 0.04 -4.64
C ASN A 114 23.99 1.06 -4.27
N ASN A 115 23.63 2.34 -4.16
CA ASN A 115 24.53 3.42 -3.79
C ASN A 115 24.95 3.36 -2.30
N ARG A 116 24.12 2.80 -1.42
CA ARG A 116 24.44 2.55 -0.01
C ARG A 116 25.67 1.66 0.15
N PHE A 117 25.87 0.74 -0.80
CA PHE A 117 27.02 -0.17 -0.82
C PHE A 117 28.07 0.24 -1.86
N LEU A 118 27.94 1.38 -2.49
CA LEU A 118 28.80 1.90 -3.57
C LEU A 118 29.08 0.85 -4.66
N SER A 119 28.12 -0.04 -4.89
CA SER A 119 28.31 -1.15 -5.84
C SER A 119 28.27 -0.63 -7.28
N GLY A 120 29.24 -1.09 -8.09
CA GLY A 120 29.20 -0.94 -9.54
C GLY A 120 28.35 -1.98 -10.27
N ASN A 121 27.79 -2.97 -9.54
CA ASN A 121 26.99 -4.05 -10.11
C ASN A 121 25.49 -3.69 -10.03
N ILE A 122 24.77 -3.86 -11.15
CA ILE A 122 23.33 -3.60 -11.25
C ILE A 122 22.45 -4.75 -10.75
N ALA A 123 23.03 -5.87 -10.30
CA ALA A 123 22.25 -7.06 -9.95
C ALA A 123 21.25 -6.79 -8.81
N LEU A 124 21.62 -6.02 -7.79
CA LEU A 124 20.70 -5.63 -6.72
C LEU A 124 19.53 -4.81 -7.23
N GLN A 125 19.79 -3.81 -8.09
CA GLN A 125 18.75 -3.00 -8.72
C GLN A 125 17.83 -3.84 -9.59
N ALA A 126 18.39 -4.78 -10.36
CA ALA A 126 17.61 -5.70 -11.22
C ALA A 126 16.70 -6.61 -10.39
N VAL A 127 17.21 -7.20 -9.30
CA VAL A 127 16.40 -8.01 -8.37
C VAL A 127 15.26 -7.17 -7.78
N CYS A 128 15.55 -5.98 -7.28
CA CYS A 128 14.53 -5.08 -6.76
C CYS A 128 13.44 -4.76 -7.80
N ALA A 129 13.84 -4.41 -9.03
CA ALA A 129 12.90 -4.06 -10.08
C ALA A 129 12.03 -5.25 -10.53
N VAL A 130 12.58 -6.45 -10.59
CA VAL A 130 11.80 -7.68 -10.87
C VAL A 130 10.76 -7.91 -9.78
N VAL A 131 11.16 -7.84 -8.50
CA VAL A 131 10.21 -7.97 -7.38
C VAL A 131 9.13 -6.89 -7.44
N PHE A 132 9.49 -5.62 -7.74
CA PHE A 132 8.52 -4.55 -7.89
C PHE A 132 7.48 -4.83 -8.97
N ILE A 133 7.93 -5.23 -10.17
CA ILE A 133 7.02 -5.52 -11.28
C ILE A 133 6.06 -6.65 -10.91
N VAL A 134 6.59 -7.77 -10.38
CA VAL A 134 5.77 -8.94 -10.02
C VAL A 134 4.74 -8.58 -8.95
N VAL A 135 5.18 -7.96 -7.86
CA VAL A 135 4.31 -7.68 -6.71
C VAL A 135 3.29 -6.59 -7.03
N TYR A 136 3.69 -5.57 -7.79
CA TYR A 136 2.74 -4.52 -8.18
C TYR A 136 1.72 -4.96 -9.22
N CYS A 137 1.99 -5.98 -10.03
CA CYS A 137 0.94 -6.62 -10.84
C CYS A 137 -0.18 -7.19 -9.95
N ILE A 138 0.17 -7.83 -8.85
CA ILE A 138 -0.80 -8.41 -7.89
C ILE A 138 -1.53 -7.29 -7.14
N TYR A 139 -0.79 -6.32 -6.63
CA TYR A 139 -1.40 -5.25 -5.83
C TYR A 139 -2.33 -4.36 -6.67
N SER A 140 -1.91 -3.96 -7.87
CA SER A 140 -2.75 -3.14 -8.77
C SER A 140 -4.03 -3.87 -9.21
N ALA A 141 -4.00 -5.21 -9.25
CA ALA A 141 -5.21 -6.02 -9.51
C ALA A 141 -6.30 -5.79 -8.44
N SER A 142 -5.90 -5.56 -7.17
CA SER A 142 -6.87 -5.27 -6.10
C SER A 142 -7.61 -3.95 -6.34
N SER A 143 -6.91 -2.91 -6.81
CA SER A 143 -7.50 -1.60 -7.15
C SER A 143 -8.48 -1.70 -8.32
N ILE A 144 -8.14 -2.47 -9.35
CA ILE A 144 -9.02 -2.72 -10.50
C ILE A 144 -10.25 -3.52 -10.06
N SER A 145 -10.07 -4.55 -9.23
CA SER A 145 -11.18 -5.36 -8.68
C SER A 145 -12.13 -4.52 -7.84
N ALA A 146 -11.61 -3.65 -6.97
CA ALA A 146 -12.42 -2.77 -6.13
C ALA A 146 -13.28 -1.80 -6.94
N CYS A 147 -12.74 -1.24 -8.03
CA CYS A 147 -13.54 -0.44 -8.97
C CYS A 147 -14.66 -1.27 -9.60
N GLY A 148 -14.36 -2.51 -10.00
CA GLY A 148 -15.35 -3.44 -10.52
C GLY A 148 -16.48 -3.72 -9.53
N ASP A 149 -16.15 -4.02 -8.27
CA ASP A 149 -17.11 -4.31 -7.21
C ASP A 149 -17.97 -3.08 -6.86
N LEU A 150 -17.36 -1.89 -6.84
CA LEU A 150 -18.07 -0.64 -6.65
C LEU A 150 -19.14 -0.44 -7.73
N PHE A 151 -18.75 -0.48 -9.01
CA PHE A 151 -19.68 -0.26 -10.11
C PHE A 151 -20.72 -1.38 -10.22
N GLN A 152 -20.34 -2.64 -9.97
CA GLN A 152 -21.29 -3.75 -9.93
C GLN A 152 -22.36 -3.52 -8.87
N THR A 153 -21.98 -3.12 -7.66
CA THR A 153 -22.90 -2.92 -6.54
C THR A 153 -23.78 -1.68 -6.72
N VAL A 154 -23.20 -0.57 -7.23
CA VAL A 154 -23.94 0.69 -7.40
C VAL A 154 -24.95 0.62 -8.54
N PHE A 155 -24.62 -0.06 -9.64
CA PHE A 155 -25.44 -0.12 -10.85
C PHE A 155 -26.13 -1.46 -11.05
N ASP A 156 -26.04 -2.37 -10.08
CA ASP A 156 -26.61 -3.72 -10.14
C ASP A 156 -26.21 -4.45 -11.45
N LEU A 157 -24.90 -4.42 -11.76
CA LEU A 157 -24.38 -5.00 -12.97
C LEU A 157 -24.25 -6.52 -12.86
N SER A 158 -24.45 -7.22 -13.98
CA SER A 158 -24.06 -8.61 -14.11
C SER A 158 -22.54 -8.79 -13.99
N ASP A 159 -22.07 -10.04 -13.86
CA ASP A 159 -20.63 -10.35 -13.85
C ASP A 159 -19.91 -9.86 -15.11
N GLY A 160 -20.57 -9.91 -16.28
CA GLY A 160 -20.05 -9.32 -17.50
C GLY A 160 -19.90 -7.80 -17.41
N GLY A 161 -20.88 -7.13 -16.81
CA GLY A 161 -20.85 -5.69 -16.53
C GLY A 161 -19.74 -5.30 -15.56
N ARG A 162 -19.51 -6.10 -14.49
CA ARG A 162 -18.37 -5.94 -13.59
C ARG A 162 -17.04 -5.98 -14.34
N LYS A 163 -16.85 -6.95 -15.21
CA LYS A 163 -15.65 -7.09 -16.03
C LYS A 163 -15.44 -5.89 -16.96
N THR A 164 -16.49 -5.36 -17.54
CA THR A 164 -16.44 -4.14 -18.37
C THR A 164 -16.04 -2.92 -17.53
N ALA A 165 -16.59 -2.79 -16.33
CA ALA A 165 -16.23 -1.72 -15.41
C ALA A 165 -14.75 -1.81 -14.97
N MET A 166 -14.24 -3.01 -14.73
CA MET A 166 -12.81 -3.24 -14.45
C MET A 166 -11.90 -2.82 -15.62
N ALA A 167 -12.31 -3.12 -16.87
CA ALA A 167 -11.58 -2.69 -18.06
C ALA A 167 -11.56 -1.16 -18.19
N ALA A 168 -12.71 -0.51 -17.97
CA ALA A 168 -12.78 0.95 -17.98
C ALA A 168 -11.90 1.58 -16.88
N ALA A 169 -11.93 1.04 -15.67
CA ALA A 169 -11.07 1.49 -14.57
C ALA A 169 -9.58 1.36 -14.92
N ALA A 170 -9.17 0.22 -15.48
CA ALA A 170 -7.78 0.00 -15.91
C ALA A 170 -7.33 1.03 -16.95
N ILE A 171 -8.17 1.33 -17.95
CA ILE A 171 -7.87 2.35 -18.98
C ILE A 171 -7.74 3.74 -18.33
N ILE A 172 -8.62 4.10 -17.40
CA ILE A 172 -8.57 5.41 -16.72
C ILE A 172 -7.30 5.52 -15.88
N ILE A 173 -6.96 4.47 -15.13
CA ILE A 173 -5.73 4.43 -14.31
C ILE A 173 -4.49 4.64 -15.19
N VAL A 174 -4.38 3.92 -16.31
CA VAL A 174 -3.26 4.09 -17.26
C VAL A 174 -3.22 5.50 -17.83
N ALA A 175 -4.34 6.00 -18.34
CA ALA A 175 -4.42 7.33 -18.95
C ALA A 175 -4.01 8.44 -17.96
N TYR A 176 -4.48 8.35 -16.74
CA TYR A 176 -4.19 9.29 -15.68
C TYR A 176 -2.71 9.22 -15.23
N THR A 177 -2.17 8.02 -15.01
CA THR A 177 -0.77 7.82 -14.59
C THR A 177 0.21 8.29 -15.66
N PHE A 178 -0.12 8.18 -16.95
CA PHE A 178 0.72 8.68 -18.05
C PHE A 178 0.88 10.19 -18.06
N LEU A 179 -0.13 10.93 -17.60
CA LEU A 179 -0.13 12.39 -17.58
C LEU A 179 0.64 12.93 -16.37
N GLY A 180 0.61 12.23 -15.24
CA GLY A 180 1.23 12.66 -13.99
C GLY A 180 2.72 12.31 -13.89
N GLY A 181 3.45 13.10 -13.09
CA GLY A 181 4.72 12.72 -12.47
C GLY A 181 4.51 12.73 -10.96
N PHE A 182 5.56 12.52 -10.19
CA PHE A 182 5.48 12.37 -8.72
C PHE A 182 4.73 13.52 -8.02
N ASN A 183 4.96 14.76 -8.45
CA ASN A 183 4.28 15.92 -7.89
C ASN A 183 2.77 15.90 -8.13
N ALA A 184 2.34 15.51 -9.33
CA ALA A 184 0.92 15.41 -9.66
C ALA A 184 0.26 14.32 -8.80
N VAL A 185 0.88 13.15 -8.73
CA VAL A 185 0.42 12.02 -7.91
C VAL A 185 0.30 12.44 -6.45
N CYS A 186 1.34 13.05 -5.83
CA CYS A 186 1.29 13.45 -4.43
C CYS A 186 0.18 14.47 -4.13
N TRP A 187 -0.11 15.40 -5.03
CA TRP A 187 -1.17 16.38 -4.83
C TRP A 187 -2.57 15.78 -5.04
N THR A 188 -2.74 14.88 -6.00
CA THR A 188 -4.01 14.14 -6.13
C THR A 188 -4.24 13.26 -4.92
N ASP A 189 -3.22 12.53 -4.45
CA ASP A 189 -3.27 11.71 -3.23
C ASP A 189 -3.69 12.54 -2.00
N PHE A 190 -3.20 13.78 -1.89
CA PHE A 190 -3.58 14.68 -0.80
C PHE A 190 -5.09 14.92 -0.75
N PHE A 191 -5.72 15.27 -1.88
CA PHE A 191 -7.17 15.48 -1.93
C PHE A 191 -7.95 14.17 -1.81
N GLN A 192 -7.45 13.09 -2.38
CA GLN A 192 -8.03 11.76 -2.28
C GLN A 192 -8.00 11.25 -0.84
N GLY A 193 -6.89 11.46 -0.12
CA GLY A 193 -6.78 11.13 1.30
C GLY A 193 -7.74 11.89 2.19
N LEU A 194 -8.00 13.17 1.89
CA LEU A 194 -9.04 13.96 2.59
C LEU A 194 -10.44 13.42 2.32
N LEU A 195 -10.74 13.04 1.07
CA LEU A 195 -12.04 12.46 0.72
C LEU A 195 -12.26 11.11 1.40
N MET A 196 -11.22 10.25 1.46
CA MET A 196 -11.27 8.96 2.16
C MET A 196 -11.57 9.15 3.65
N LEU A 197 -10.86 10.08 4.31
CA LEU A 197 -11.09 10.38 5.72
C LEU A 197 -12.51 10.90 5.96
N ALA A 198 -12.98 11.84 5.13
CA ALA A 198 -14.32 12.39 5.24
C ALA A 198 -15.39 11.29 5.07
N ALA A 199 -15.22 10.38 4.11
CA ALA A 199 -16.15 9.29 3.86
C ALA A 199 -16.19 8.29 5.02
N LEU A 200 -15.02 7.87 5.53
CA LEU A 200 -14.93 6.96 6.67
C LEU A 200 -15.45 7.55 7.97
N MET A 201 -15.34 8.86 8.16
CA MET A 201 -15.92 9.54 9.32
C MET A 201 -17.43 9.72 9.19
N ALA A 202 -17.91 10.20 8.05
CA ALA A 202 -19.32 10.52 7.85
C ALA A 202 -20.21 9.27 7.89
N ALA A 203 -19.77 8.17 7.26
CA ALA A 203 -20.59 6.97 7.12
C ALA A 203 -21.05 6.38 8.47
N PRO A 204 -20.17 6.06 9.43
CA PRO A 204 -20.61 5.47 10.70
C PRO A 204 -21.34 6.47 11.59
N ILE A 205 -20.97 7.76 11.58
CA ILE A 205 -21.62 8.78 12.39
C ILE A 205 -23.10 8.91 11.99
N VAL A 206 -23.36 9.08 10.70
CA VAL A 206 -24.74 9.22 10.20
C VAL A 206 -25.52 7.92 10.38
N ALA A 207 -24.89 6.76 10.15
CA ALA A 207 -25.54 5.47 10.37
C ALA A 207 -25.98 5.28 11.83
N VAL A 208 -25.14 5.63 12.81
CA VAL A 208 -25.52 5.57 14.24
C VAL A 208 -26.69 6.50 14.55
N ILE A 209 -26.72 7.72 13.99
CA ILE A 209 -27.84 8.66 14.15
C ILE A 209 -29.14 8.07 13.58
N VAL A 210 -29.08 7.47 12.39
CA VAL A 210 -30.26 6.82 11.76
C VAL A 210 -30.73 5.64 12.60
N MET A 211 -29.83 4.79 13.07
CA MET A 211 -30.16 3.63 13.90
C MET A 211 -30.72 3.99 15.26
N SER A 212 -30.34 5.15 15.84
CA SER A 212 -30.88 5.59 17.12
C SER A 212 -32.39 5.83 17.07
N GLY A 213 -32.95 6.10 15.87
CA GLY A 213 -34.41 6.26 15.65
C GLY A 213 -35.16 5.01 15.22
N SER A 214 -34.46 4.00 14.65
CA SER A 214 -35.09 2.81 14.03
C SER A 214 -34.80 1.48 14.72
N GLY A 215 -33.89 1.45 15.70
CA GLY A 215 -33.45 0.24 16.38
C GLY A 215 -32.18 -0.36 15.77
N PHE A 216 -31.42 -1.00 16.63
CA PHE A 216 -30.14 -1.63 16.31
C PHE A 216 -30.34 -3.15 16.16
N VAL A 217 -29.88 -3.73 15.06
CA VAL A 217 -29.85 -5.18 14.91
C VAL A 217 -28.66 -5.71 15.70
N ALA A 218 -28.93 -6.44 16.79
CA ALA A 218 -27.87 -7.02 17.60
C ALA A 218 -27.01 -7.98 16.74
N PRO A 219 -25.67 -7.82 16.68
CA PRO A 219 -24.78 -8.70 15.93
C PRO A 219 -24.75 -10.15 16.44
N ASP A 220 -25.34 -10.39 17.60
CA ASP A 220 -25.27 -11.66 18.36
C ASP A 220 -25.93 -12.86 17.66
N LYS A 221 -26.74 -12.66 16.62
CA LYS A 221 -27.54 -13.74 16.03
C LYS A 221 -26.73 -14.68 15.11
N VAL A 222 -25.62 -14.24 14.54
CA VAL A 222 -24.83 -15.08 13.61
C VAL A 222 -23.47 -15.49 14.20
N LEU A 223 -22.77 -14.58 14.87
CA LEU A 223 -21.45 -14.85 15.49
C LEU A 223 -21.56 -15.08 17.00
N GLY A 224 -22.74 -14.88 17.59
CA GLY A 224 -22.98 -15.03 19.01
C GLY A 224 -22.13 -14.07 19.86
N ALA A 225 -21.87 -14.46 21.12
CA ALA A 225 -21.11 -13.68 22.09
C ALA A 225 -19.65 -13.36 21.67
N HIS A 226 -19.15 -13.99 20.61
CA HIS A 226 -17.74 -13.83 20.19
C HIS A 226 -17.49 -12.66 19.25
N TYR A 227 -18.53 -12.02 18.69
CA TYR A 227 -18.36 -10.92 17.73
C TYR A 227 -17.52 -9.75 18.28
N TYR A 228 -17.73 -9.39 19.54
CA TYR A 228 -16.99 -8.32 20.22
C TYR A 228 -15.73 -8.80 20.94
N ASN A 229 -15.37 -10.08 20.82
CA ASN A 229 -14.18 -10.59 21.44
C ASN A 229 -12.94 -10.25 20.61
N LEU A 230 -11.88 -9.83 21.28
CA LEU A 230 -10.57 -9.56 20.64
C LEU A 230 -9.85 -10.85 20.23
N LEU A 231 -10.24 -11.99 20.82
CA LEU A 231 -9.72 -13.31 20.49
C LEU A 231 -10.73 -14.01 19.58
N SER A 232 -10.30 -14.48 18.41
CA SER A 232 -11.17 -15.05 17.38
C SER A 232 -12.00 -16.24 17.84
N THR A 233 -11.49 -17.02 18.80
CA THR A 233 -12.16 -18.20 19.37
C THR A 233 -12.82 -17.94 20.73
N GLY A 234 -12.70 -16.72 21.24
CA GLY A 234 -13.20 -16.36 22.58
C GLY A 234 -12.29 -16.80 23.73
N SER A 235 -11.23 -17.54 23.47
CA SER A 235 -10.22 -18.01 24.43
C SER A 235 -8.81 -17.83 23.85
N LEU A 236 -7.79 -17.82 24.73
CA LEU A 236 -6.39 -17.76 24.30
C LEU A 236 -5.91 -19.15 23.92
N ASP A 237 -6.20 -19.55 22.70
CA ASP A 237 -5.74 -20.80 22.09
C ASP A 237 -4.77 -20.54 20.91
N GLY A 238 -4.28 -21.62 20.27
CA GLY A 238 -3.35 -21.52 19.16
C GLY A 238 -3.90 -20.72 17.97
N ALA A 239 -5.20 -20.83 17.66
CA ALA A 239 -5.81 -20.10 16.57
C ALA A 239 -5.96 -18.60 16.88
N ALA A 240 -6.33 -18.26 18.11
CA ALA A 240 -6.38 -16.87 18.56
C ALA A 240 -4.98 -16.23 18.55
N ILE A 241 -3.94 -16.93 19.01
CA ILE A 241 -2.55 -16.44 18.96
C ILE A 241 -2.13 -16.18 17.53
N VAL A 242 -2.41 -17.09 16.60
CA VAL A 242 -2.08 -16.92 15.17
C VAL A 242 -2.82 -15.72 14.58
N THR A 243 -4.11 -15.53 14.91
CA THR A 243 -4.88 -14.36 14.47
C THR A 243 -4.26 -13.05 14.97
N VAL A 244 -3.88 -12.98 16.24
CA VAL A 244 -3.22 -11.80 16.84
C VAL A 244 -1.87 -11.53 16.17
N LEU A 245 -1.01 -12.55 16.05
CA LEU A 245 0.29 -12.41 15.43
C LEU A 245 0.18 -12.02 13.96
N SER A 246 -0.74 -12.63 13.20
CA SER A 246 -0.99 -12.29 11.81
C SER A 246 -1.46 -10.85 11.65
N GLY A 247 -2.38 -10.40 12.50
CA GLY A 247 -2.84 -9.02 12.50
C GLY A 247 -1.70 -8.02 12.81
N LEU A 248 -0.90 -8.29 13.84
CA LEU A 248 0.26 -7.45 14.18
C LEU A 248 1.33 -7.49 13.09
N GLY A 249 1.49 -8.62 12.41
CA GLY A 249 2.43 -8.81 11.31
C GLY A 249 2.22 -7.84 10.15
N TRP A 250 1.00 -7.34 9.92
CA TRP A 250 0.75 -6.33 8.89
C TRP A 250 1.60 -5.07 9.07
N GLY A 251 1.96 -4.71 10.29
CA GLY A 251 2.83 -3.57 10.57
C GLY A 251 4.24 -3.68 9.97
N LEU A 252 4.75 -4.90 9.77
CA LEU A 252 6.09 -5.14 9.21
C LEU A 252 6.23 -4.62 7.77
N GLY A 253 5.13 -4.56 7.02
CA GLY A 253 5.12 -4.08 5.64
C GLY A 253 5.58 -2.64 5.47
N TYR A 254 5.33 -1.76 6.45
CA TYR A 254 5.74 -0.35 6.39
C TYR A 254 7.25 -0.13 6.24
N PHE A 255 8.06 -1.09 6.66
CA PHE A 255 9.50 -1.01 6.53
C PHE A 255 10.00 -1.36 5.11
N GLY A 256 9.14 -2.00 4.30
CA GLY A 256 9.52 -2.52 2.98
C GLY A 256 8.75 -1.96 1.79
N MET A 257 7.68 -1.17 1.99
CA MET A 257 6.81 -0.66 0.91
C MET A 257 7.46 0.44 0.07
N PRO A 258 7.85 0.18 -1.20
CA PRO A 258 8.66 1.14 -1.95
C PRO A 258 7.95 2.45 -2.23
N HIS A 259 6.66 2.43 -2.58
CA HIS A 259 5.89 3.63 -2.90
C HIS A 259 5.67 4.53 -1.67
N ILE A 260 5.65 3.98 -0.45
CA ILE A 260 5.63 4.75 0.80
C ILE A 260 7.02 5.33 1.09
N LEU A 261 8.06 4.51 1.02
CA LEU A 261 9.43 4.89 1.33
C LEU A 261 9.95 6.04 0.45
N VAL A 262 9.55 6.08 -0.84
CA VAL A 262 9.90 7.18 -1.75
C VAL A 262 9.29 8.51 -1.28
N ARG A 263 8.08 8.51 -0.65
CA ARG A 263 7.51 9.75 -0.09
C ARG A 263 8.37 10.29 1.04
N TYR A 264 8.94 9.45 1.90
CA TYR A 264 9.88 9.88 2.93
C TYR A 264 11.12 10.55 2.35
N MET A 265 11.65 9.99 1.25
CA MET A 265 12.81 10.55 0.54
C MET A 265 12.50 11.91 -0.11
N SER A 266 11.25 12.19 -0.48
CA SER A 266 10.84 13.39 -1.21
C SER A 266 10.64 14.64 -0.35
N ILE A 267 10.61 14.51 0.97
CA ILE A 267 10.34 15.60 1.91
C ILE A 267 11.47 16.62 1.88
N ARG A 268 11.11 17.92 1.72
CA ARG A 268 12.08 19.00 1.43
C ARG A 268 13.00 19.37 2.61
N SER A 269 12.55 19.23 3.85
CA SER A 269 13.32 19.67 5.02
C SER A 269 12.93 18.92 6.28
N LYS A 270 13.77 18.99 7.32
CA LYS A 270 13.49 18.44 8.64
C LYS A 270 12.20 18.98 9.26
N LYS A 271 11.97 20.29 9.18
CA LYS A 271 10.72 20.90 9.68
C LYS A 271 9.49 20.27 9.04
N GLU A 272 9.56 20.01 7.73
CA GLU A 272 8.48 19.34 7.00
C GLU A 272 8.44 17.84 7.35
N MET A 273 9.56 17.21 7.68
CA MET A 273 9.57 15.83 8.19
C MET A 273 8.81 15.71 9.51
N LYS A 274 9.08 16.59 10.48
CA LYS A 274 8.35 16.61 11.77
C LYS A 274 6.85 16.84 11.56
N ARG A 275 6.48 17.73 10.62
CA ARG A 275 5.07 17.93 10.25
C ARG A 275 4.46 16.69 9.60
N SER A 276 5.20 16.04 8.69
CA SER A 276 4.74 14.80 8.05
C SER A 276 4.51 13.70 9.07
N GLN A 277 5.41 13.52 10.02
CA GLN A 277 5.28 12.55 11.11
C GLN A 277 3.98 12.75 11.88
N THR A 278 3.76 13.97 12.38
CA THR A 278 2.55 14.28 13.17
C THR A 278 1.27 14.06 12.37
N ILE A 279 1.21 14.57 11.13
CA ILE A 279 0.02 14.47 10.28
C ILE A 279 -0.20 13.02 9.83
N GLY A 280 0.87 12.33 9.38
CA GLY A 280 0.78 10.96 8.88
C GLY A 280 0.34 9.98 9.97
N ILE A 281 0.91 10.07 11.18
CA ILE A 281 0.52 9.22 12.31
C ILE A 281 -0.93 9.49 12.71
N ALA A 282 -1.32 10.77 12.87
CA ALA A 282 -2.68 11.12 13.25
C ALA A 282 -3.71 10.71 12.20
N TRP A 283 -3.40 10.92 10.91
CA TRP A 283 -4.27 10.54 9.80
C TRP A 283 -4.45 9.01 9.74
N THR A 284 -3.35 8.24 9.82
CA THR A 284 -3.42 6.77 9.80
C THR A 284 -4.22 6.24 11.00
N PHE A 285 -4.01 6.80 12.20
CA PHE A 285 -4.82 6.43 13.36
C PHE A 285 -6.30 6.62 13.11
N MET A 286 -6.69 7.80 12.61
CA MET A 286 -8.10 8.12 12.34
C MET A 286 -8.71 7.23 11.25
N ILE A 287 -7.99 6.99 10.16
CA ILE A 287 -8.46 6.13 9.07
C ILE A 287 -8.71 4.70 9.55
N LEU A 288 -7.75 4.10 10.24
CA LEU A 288 -7.87 2.72 10.73
C LEU A 288 -8.94 2.56 11.80
N LEU A 289 -9.04 3.54 12.70
CA LEU A 289 -10.10 3.58 13.72
C LEU A 289 -11.47 3.67 13.06
N MET A 290 -11.66 4.60 12.13
CA MET A 290 -12.95 4.79 11.47
C MET A 290 -13.31 3.61 10.56
N ALA A 291 -12.35 3.00 9.85
CA ALA A 291 -12.60 1.80 9.06
C ALA A 291 -13.06 0.62 9.95
N THR A 292 -12.46 0.47 11.14
CA THR A 292 -12.89 -0.51 12.14
C THR A 292 -14.33 -0.24 12.60
N ILE A 293 -14.64 1.01 12.94
CA ILE A 293 -15.98 1.43 13.37
C ILE A 293 -17.01 1.21 12.25
N VAL A 294 -16.64 1.52 10.98
CA VAL A 294 -17.51 1.25 9.82
C VAL A 294 -17.90 -0.23 9.74
N GLY A 295 -16.97 -1.17 9.94
CA GLY A 295 -17.28 -2.60 9.92
C GLY A 295 -18.30 -2.99 11.00
N ILE A 296 -18.11 -2.49 12.23
CA ILE A 296 -19.02 -2.74 13.35
C ILE A 296 -20.40 -2.13 13.09
N VAL A 297 -20.44 -0.86 12.68
CA VAL A 297 -21.69 -0.13 12.44
C VAL A 297 -22.45 -0.71 11.25
N ALA A 298 -21.73 -1.06 10.17
CA ALA A 298 -22.35 -1.74 9.02
C ALA A 298 -22.99 -3.07 9.41
N ARG A 299 -22.33 -3.83 10.30
CA ARG A 299 -22.91 -5.08 10.82
C ARG A 299 -24.20 -4.82 11.60
N GLY A 300 -24.21 -3.78 12.45
CA GLY A 300 -25.41 -3.39 13.20
C GLY A 300 -26.55 -2.86 12.33
N TYR A 301 -26.23 -2.25 11.18
CA TYR A 301 -27.21 -1.68 10.26
C TYR A 301 -27.77 -2.71 9.26
N LEU A 302 -26.89 -3.54 8.65
CA LEU A 302 -27.23 -4.49 7.60
C LEU A 302 -27.53 -5.90 8.12
N GLY A 303 -27.25 -6.20 9.39
CA GLY A 303 -27.39 -7.56 9.94
C GLY A 303 -26.41 -8.55 9.27
N ASP A 304 -26.93 -9.72 8.86
CA ASP A 304 -26.14 -10.84 8.36
C ASP A 304 -26.17 -11.00 6.83
N GLU A 305 -26.91 -10.13 6.13
CA GLU A 305 -27.24 -10.28 4.70
C GLU A 305 -25.98 -10.48 3.82
N LEU A 306 -24.95 -9.66 4.05
CA LEU A 306 -23.74 -9.72 3.21
C LEU A 306 -22.85 -10.94 3.52
N ILE A 307 -23.03 -11.59 4.68
CA ILE A 307 -22.34 -12.85 4.99
C ILE A 307 -22.93 -13.98 4.15
N PHE A 308 -24.25 -14.08 4.10
CA PHE A 308 -24.93 -15.13 3.34
C PHE A 308 -24.72 -15.00 1.83
N THR A 309 -24.53 -13.79 1.33
CA THR A 309 -24.24 -13.54 -0.09
C THR A 309 -22.75 -13.57 -0.45
N GLY A 310 -21.85 -13.70 0.55
CA GLY A 310 -20.39 -13.65 0.33
C GLY A 310 -19.86 -12.29 -0.11
N LYS A 311 -20.65 -11.21 0.06
CA LYS A 311 -20.32 -9.85 -0.42
C LYS A 311 -19.90 -8.90 0.71
N THR A 312 -19.24 -9.40 1.73
CA THR A 312 -18.90 -8.62 2.94
C THR A 312 -18.00 -7.40 2.62
N SER A 313 -17.16 -7.47 1.60
CA SER A 313 -16.35 -6.34 1.12
C SER A 313 -17.18 -5.14 0.64
N THR A 314 -18.46 -5.32 0.32
CA THR A 314 -19.34 -4.22 -0.10
C THR A 314 -20.09 -3.56 1.06
N ALA A 315 -19.78 -3.91 2.30
CA ALA A 315 -20.46 -3.41 3.50
C ALA A 315 -20.47 -1.86 3.58
N PHE A 316 -19.36 -1.21 3.27
CA PHE A 316 -19.28 0.25 3.22
C PHE A 316 -20.21 0.85 2.16
N ILE A 317 -20.29 0.22 0.97
CA ILE A 317 -21.15 0.69 -0.13
C ILE A 317 -22.62 0.63 0.28
N HIS A 318 -23.06 -0.50 0.82
CA HIS A 318 -24.44 -0.67 1.28
C HIS A 318 -24.79 0.24 2.45
N LEU A 319 -23.87 0.43 3.39
CA LEU A 319 -24.05 1.35 4.51
C LEU A 319 -24.27 2.79 4.00
N VAL A 320 -23.37 3.28 3.16
CA VAL A 320 -23.44 4.65 2.62
C VAL A 320 -24.74 4.87 1.82
N ARG A 321 -25.11 3.93 0.95
CA ARG A 321 -26.37 4.03 0.17
C ARG A 321 -27.62 3.93 1.04
N GLY A 322 -27.54 3.23 2.16
CA GLY A 322 -28.67 3.09 3.08
C GLY A 322 -28.95 4.33 3.93
N VAL A 323 -27.92 5.14 4.23
CA VAL A 323 -28.06 6.26 5.17
C VAL A 323 -27.92 7.66 4.53
N PHE A 324 -27.44 7.76 3.28
CA PHE A 324 -27.27 9.05 2.60
C PHE A 324 -28.17 9.18 1.37
N PRO A 325 -28.64 10.43 1.05
CA PRO A 325 -29.25 10.72 -0.24
C PRO A 325 -28.25 10.46 -1.38
N ALA A 326 -28.76 10.07 -2.56
CA ALA A 326 -27.96 9.60 -3.70
C ALA A 326 -26.77 10.49 -4.11
N VAL A 327 -26.92 11.82 -4.05
CA VAL A 327 -25.83 12.75 -4.36
C VAL A 327 -24.69 12.63 -3.37
N LEU A 328 -24.98 12.66 -2.07
CA LEU A 328 -23.98 12.52 -1.02
C LEU A 328 -23.39 11.11 -1.01
N ALA A 329 -24.21 10.09 -1.22
CA ALA A 329 -23.73 8.71 -1.36
C ALA A 329 -22.72 8.62 -2.51
N GLY A 330 -23.00 9.18 -3.68
CA GLY A 330 -22.07 9.18 -4.81
C GLY A 330 -20.74 9.89 -4.49
N ILE A 331 -20.78 11.03 -3.80
CA ILE A 331 -19.56 11.74 -3.38
C ILE A 331 -18.74 10.86 -2.40
N LEU A 332 -19.36 10.28 -1.38
CA LEU A 332 -18.68 9.45 -0.40
C LEU A 332 -18.16 8.12 -1.01
N LEU A 333 -18.91 7.53 -1.94
CA LEU A 333 -18.49 6.34 -2.67
C LEU A 333 -17.35 6.64 -3.66
N SER A 334 -17.20 7.89 -4.13
CA SER A 334 -16.02 8.29 -4.90
C SER A 334 -14.71 8.14 -4.09
N ALA A 335 -14.78 8.02 -2.76
CA ALA A 335 -13.62 7.69 -1.93
C ALA A 335 -13.02 6.30 -2.26
N ILE A 336 -13.83 5.34 -2.72
CA ILE A 336 -13.33 4.03 -3.16
C ILE A 336 -12.52 4.19 -4.46
N LEU A 337 -13.00 5.01 -5.41
CA LEU A 337 -12.25 5.34 -6.61
C LEU A 337 -10.96 6.10 -6.27
N ALA A 338 -11.06 7.06 -5.33
CA ALA A 338 -9.93 7.82 -4.83
C ALA A 338 -8.84 6.90 -4.25
N ALA A 339 -9.22 5.98 -3.37
CA ALA A 339 -8.33 5.01 -2.75
C ALA A 339 -7.70 4.05 -3.76
N SER A 340 -8.50 3.56 -4.73
CA SER A 340 -8.00 2.68 -5.78
C SER A 340 -7.01 3.38 -6.71
N MET A 341 -7.28 4.62 -7.09
CA MET A 341 -6.45 5.39 -8.03
C MET A 341 -5.16 5.88 -7.38
N SER A 342 -5.20 6.44 -6.17
CA SER A 342 -4.01 6.92 -5.44
C SER A 342 -2.99 5.82 -5.18
N THR A 343 -3.47 4.62 -4.93
CA THR A 343 -2.59 3.47 -4.73
C THR A 343 -2.04 2.96 -6.06
N ALA A 344 -2.89 2.77 -7.07
CA ALA A 344 -2.48 2.23 -8.36
C ALA A 344 -1.45 3.14 -9.07
N ASP A 345 -1.67 4.46 -9.14
CA ASP A 345 -0.75 5.39 -9.80
C ASP A 345 0.61 5.48 -9.09
N SER A 346 0.59 5.43 -7.76
CA SER A 346 1.79 5.40 -6.93
C SER A 346 2.63 4.15 -7.13
N GLN A 347 2.00 3.00 -7.22
CA GLN A 347 2.62 1.70 -7.51
C GLN A 347 3.17 1.64 -8.94
N LEU A 348 2.39 2.10 -9.90
CA LEU A 348 2.78 2.16 -11.30
C LEU A 348 3.97 3.13 -11.51
N LEU A 349 3.98 4.27 -10.82
CA LEU A 349 5.08 5.22 -10.88
C LEU A 349 6.36 4.64 -10.24
N ALA A 350 6.24 3.97 -9.08
CA ALA A 350 7.38 3.32 -8.42
C ALA A 350 7.99 2.21 -9.28
N SER A 351 7.15 1.38 -9.93
CA SER A 351 7.62 0.33 -10.85
C SER A 351 8.26 0.92 -12.10
N SER A 352 7.65 1.96 -12.65
CA SER A 352 8.16 2.69 -13.81
C SER A 352 9.55 3.25 -13.53
N SER A 353 9.75 3.89 -12.37
CA SER A 353 11.05 4.43 -11.98
C SER A 353 12.09 3.34 -11.77
N ALA A 354 11.74 2.25 -11.08
CA ALA A 354 12.65 1.13 -10.85
C ALA A 354 13.10 0.47 -12.15
N PHE A 355 12.22 0.33 -13.14
CA PHE A 355 12.63 -0.21 -14.43
C PHE A 355 13.44 0.79 -15.25
N SER A 356 12.93 2.01 -15.43
CA SER A 356 13.53 2.98 -16.36
C SER A 356 14.86 3.54 -15.84
N SER A 357 14.93 3.89 -14.54
CA SER A 357 16.13 4.47 -13.94
C SER A 357 17.15 3.43 -13.51
N ASP A 358 16.69 2.26 -13.03
CA ASP A 358 17.55 1.28 -12.37
C ASP A 358 17.95 0.09 -13.27
N ILE A 359 17.19 -0.18 -14.36
CA ILE A 359 17.53 -1.22 -15.33
C ILE A 359 17.85 -0.61 -16.70
N TYR A 360 16.91 0.15 -17.28
CA TYR A 360 17.03 0.59 -18.65
C TYR A 360 18.19 1.57 -18.86
N LYS A 361 18.27 2.61 -18.03
CA LYS A 361 19.33 3.64 -18.11
C LYS A 361 20.76 3.09 -17.93
N PRO A 362 21.06 2.23 -16.94
CA PRO A 362 22.39 1.62 -16.82
C PRO A 362 22.80 0.76 -18.01
N ILE A 363 21.85 0.04 -18.64
CA ILE A 363 22.11 -0.79 -19.82
C ILE A 363 22.31 0.10 -21.06
N ARG A 364 21.46 1.13 -21.24
CA ARG A 364 21.50 2.04 -22.37
C ARG A 364 22.03 3.42 -21.96
N LYS A 365 23.32 3.49 -21.71
CA LYS A 365 24.03 4.67 -21.15
C LYS A 365 23.79 5.99 -21.88
N ASN A 366 23.41 5.95 -23.17
CA ASN A 366 23.16 7.13 -24.01
C ASN A 366 21.66 7.41 -24.21
N ALA A 367 20.78 6.80 -23.41
CA ALA A 367 19.35 7.03 -23.52
C ALA A 367 19.02 8.50 -23.17
N SER A 368 18.18 9.14 -23.98
CA SER A 368 17.66 10.46 -23.66
C SER A 368 16.62 10.38 -22.55
N ASP A 369 16.41 11.48 -21.81
CA ASP A 369 15.37 11.56 -20.78
C ASP A 369 13.98 11.20 -21.32
N LYS A 370 13.70 11.57 -22.56
CA LYS A 370 12.46 11.23 -23.26
C LYS A 370 12.33 9.71 -23.47
N GLU A 371 13.41 9.05 -23.85
CA GLU A 371 13.46 7.60 -24.05
C GLU A 371 13.26 6.86 -22.72
N ILE A 372 13.90 7.33 -21.64
CA ILE A 372 13.75 6.78 -20.28
C ILE A 372 12.29 6.89 -19.81
N MET A 373 11.65 8.05 -20.01
CA MET A 373 10.25 8.24 -19.67
C MET A 373 9.31 7.32 -20.48
N TRP A 374 9.57 7.11 -21.77
CA TRP A 374 8.77 6.19 -22.57
C TRP A 374 8.94 4.72 -22.16
N ALA A 375 10.17 4.31 -21.79
CA ALA A 375 10.41 2.98 -21.23
C ALA A 375 9.59 2.77 -19.93
N GLY A 376 9.56 3.78 -19.05
CA GLY A 376 8.71 3.77 -17.86
C GLY A 376 7.22 3.65 -18.17
N ARG A 377 6.71 4.42 -19.14
CA ARG A 377 5.29 4.33 -19.57
C ARG A 377 4.92 2.98 -20.13
N PHE A 378 5.83 2.32 -20.85
CA PHE A 378 5.61 0.97 -21.32
C PHE A 378 5.41 -0.01 -20.15
N VAL A 379 6.23 0.11 -19.10
CA VAL A 379 6.08 -0.73 -17.88
C VAL A 379 4.75 -0.46 -17.17
N VAL A 380 4.32 0.79 -17.08
CA VAL A 380 3.00 1.15 -16.52
C VAL A 380 1.88 0.42 -17.29
N ALA A 381 1.90 0.49 -18.62
CA ALA A 381 0.90 -0.19 -19.44
C ALA A 381 0.96 -1.72 -19.27
N PHE A 382 2.16 -2.29 -19.26
CA PHE A 382 2.37 -3.73 -19.06
C PHE A 382 1.82 -4.21 -17.72
N ILE A 383 2.17 -3.55 -16.61
CA ILE A 383 1.70 -3.91 -15.27
C ILE A 383 0.17 -3.80 -15.21
N CYS A 384 -0.41 -2.74 -15.78
CA CYS A 384 -1.86 -2.54 -15.76
C CYS A 384 -2.61 -3.63 -16.54
N VAL A 385 -2.08 -4.06 -17.69
CA VAL A 385 -2.66 -5.17 -18.47
C VAL A 385 -2.57 -6.48 -17.68
N VAL A 386 -1.42 -6.79 -17.07
CA VAL A 386 -1.26 -8.00 -16.26
C VAL A 386 -2.17 -7.94 -15.03
N ALA A 387 -2.23 -6.81 -14.33
CA ALA A 387 -3.11 -6.60 -13.19
C ALA A 387 -4.59 -6.78 -13.55
N PHE A 388 -5.01 -6.25 -14.70
CA PHE A 388 -6.35 -6.46 -15.22
C PHE A 388 -6.64 -7.94 -15.49
N LEU A 389 -5.71 -8.67 -16.10
CA LEU A 389 -5.86 -10.11 -16.34
C LEU A 389 -5.95 -10.90 -15.02
N ILE A 390 -5.14 -10.57 -14.01
CA ILE A 390 -5.22 -11.17 -12.68
C ILE A 390 -6.61 -10.93 -12.07
N ALA A 391 -7.10 -9.69 -12.10
CA ALA A 391 -8.42 -9.34 -11.59
C ALA A 391 -9.57 -9.98 -12.38
N TRP A 392 -9.41 -10.12 -13.70
CA TRP A 392 -10.41 -10.73 -14.59
C TRP A 392 -10.55 -12.24 -14.40
N LEU A 393 -9.42 -12.93 -14.26
CA LEU A 393 -9.36 -14.40 -14.18
C LEU A 393 -9.45 -14.92 -12.74
N GLY A 394 -9.12 -14.08 -11.75
CA GLY A 394 -9.05 -14.46 -10.35
C GLY A 394 -10.39 -14.26 -9.62
N ASN A 395 -10.58 -15.08 -8.57
CA ASN A 395 -11.71 -14.99 -7.64
C ASN A 395 -11.28 -14.57 -6.23
N LYS A 396 -10.07 -14.00 -6.08
CA LYS A 396 -9.54 -13.60 -4.78
C LYS A 396 -10.16 -12.28 -4.31
N SER A 397 -10.34 -12.19 -3.00
CA SER A 397 -10.83 -10.95 -2.37
C SER A 397 -9.80 -9.82 -2.50
N ILE A 398 -10.25 -8.57 -2.37
CA ILE A 398 -9.37 -7.40 -2.32
C ILE A 398 -8.32 -7.59 -1.20
N MET A 399 -8.74 -8.12 -0.06
CA MET A 399 -7.87 -8.30 1.10
C MET A 399 -6.77 -9.34 0.85
N ASP A 400 -7.07 -10.44 0.14
CA ASP A 400 -6.08 -11.45 -0.23
C ASP A 400 -5.03 -10.91 -1.20
N LEU A 401 -5.48 -10.16 -2.24
CA LEU A 401 -4.58 -9.55 -3.22
C LEU A 401 -3.63 -8.54 -2.56
N VAL A 402 -4.17 -7.72 -1.67
CA VAL A 402 -3.37 -6.75 -0.92
C VAL A 402 -2.45 -7.47 0.07
N GLY A 403 -2.95 -8.45 0.81
CA GLY A 403 -2.17 -9.19 1.79
C GLY A 403 -0.94 -9.86 1.18
N ASN A 404 -1.11 -10.60 0.07
CA ASN A 404 0.02 -11.25 -0.61
C ASN A 404 1.07 -10.23 -1.12
N ALA A 405 0.63 -9.10 -1.68
CA ALA A 405 1.57 -8.08 -2.16
C ALA A 405 2.27 -7.35 -1.01
N TRP A 406 1.53 -7.03 0.05
CA TRP A 406 2.05 -6.39 1.26
C TRP A 406 3.07 -7.27 1.98
N GLY A 407 2.76 -8.57 2.10
CA GLY A 407 3.64 -9.58 2.65
C GLY A 407 4.95 -9.67 1.88
N ALA A 408 4.87 -9.84 0.56
CA ALA A 408 6.04 -9.97 -0.31
C ALA A 408 6.99 -8.77 -0.23
N PHE A 409 6.47 -7.54 -0.23
CA PHE A 409 7.31 -6.34 -0.06
C PHE A 409 7.89 -6.22 1.35
N GLY A 410 7.07 -6.41 2.38
CA GLY A 410 7.50 -6.33 3.76
C GLY A 410 8.60 -7.33 4.08
N ALA A 411 8.43 -8.58 3.65
CA ALA A 411 9.39 -9.66 3.85
C ALA A 411 10.69 -9.44 3.06
N ALA A 412 10.61 -9.02 1.80
CA ALA A 412 11.78 -8.82 0.96
C ALA A 412 12.60 -7.58 1.38
N PHE A 413 11.95 -6.45 1.56
CA PHE A 413 12.65 -5.16 1.71
C PHE A 413 12.73 -4.67 3.16
N GLY A 414 11.79 -5.05 4.04
CA GLY A 414 11.75 -4.57 5.42
C GLY A 414 13.07 -4.75 6.17
N PRO A 415 13.58 -5.98 6.33
CA PRO A 415 14.85 -6.23 7.01
C PRO A 415 16.02 -5.54 6.32
N THR A 416 16.06 -5.55 4.99
CA THR A 416 17.14 -4.94 4.19
C THR A 416 17.19 -3.41 4.39
N ILE A 417 16.04 -2.73 4.37
CA ILE A 417 15.96 -1.28 4.63
C ILE A 417 16.38 -0.97 6.05
N LEU A 418 15.83 -1.68 7.05
CA LEU A 418 16.19 -1.46 8.45
C LEU A 418 17.70 -1.62 8.69
N LEU A 419 18.28 -2.74 8.23
CA LEU A 419 19.71 -2.98 8.40
C LEU A 419 20.57 -1.99 7.61
N SER A 420 20.15 -1.54 6.45
CA SER A 420 20.87 -0.53 5.66
C SER A 420 20.97 0.82 6.37
N LEU A 421 19.96 1.16 7.20
CA LEU A 421 19.87 2.41 7.94
C LEU A 421 20.56 2.35 9.33
N TYR A 422 20.65 1.16 9.94
CA TYR A 422 21.05 1.04 11.34
C TYR A 422 22.30 0.21 11.58
N TRP A 423 22.73 -0.61 10.60
CA TRP A 423 23.88 -1.49 10.79
C TRP A 423 25.01 -1.14 9.81
N LYS A 424 26.05 -0.49 10.33
CA LYS A 424 27.21 -0.01 9.56
C LYS A 424 27.92 -1.14 8.80
N ARG A 425 28.03 -2.35 9.41
CA ARG A 425 28.66 -3.53 8.79
C ARG A 425 27.82 -4.14 7.66
N PHE A 426 26.52 -3.82 7.55
CA PHE A 426 25.65 -4.42 6.54
C PHE A 426 26.21 -4.19 5.14
N ASN A 427 26.24 -5.26 4.33
CA ASN A 427 26.91 -5.26 3.05
C ASN A 427 25.99 -5.70 1.88
N TYR A 428 26.52 -5.55 0.68
CA TYR A 428 25.80 -5.84 -0.58
C TYR A 428 25.30 -7.29 -0.67
N ALA A 429 26.15 -8.28 -0.26
CA ALA A 429 25.77 -9.70 -0.31
C ALA A 429 24.61 -10.01 0.64
N GLY A 430 24.65 -9.46 1.86
CA GLY A 430 23.55 -9.56 2.82
C GLY A 430 22.25 -8.98 2.29
N ALA A 431 22.33 -7.83 1.63
CA ALA A 431 21.13 -7.17 1.06
C ALA A 431 20.47 -7.99 -0.05
N ILE A 432 21.23 -8.44 -1.04
CA ILE A 432 20.66 -9.20 -2.16
C ILE A 432 20.11 -10.57 -1.73
N CYS A 433 20.84 -11.28 -0.86
CA CYS A 433 20.38 -12.56 -0.33
C CYS A 433 19.15 -12.40 0.57
N GLY A 434 19.10 -11.34 1.38
CA GLY A 434 17.94 -11.02 2.23
C GLY A 434 16.68 -10.75 1.41
N ILE A 435 16.77 -9.90 0.38
CA ILE A 435 15.63 -9.61 -0.51
C ILE A 435 15.11 -10.89 -1.18
N ILE A 436 16.02 -11.69 -1.76
CA ILE A 436 15.63 -12.92 -2.45
C ILE A 436 15.01 -13.93 -1.49
N SER A 437 15.63 -14.17 -0.33
CA SER A 437 15.12 -15.14 0.66
C SER A 437 13.78 -14.70 1.25
N GLY A 438 13.63 -13.43 1.60
CA GLY A 438 12.36 -12.90 2.09
C GLY A 438 11.23 -13.06 1.10
N PHE A 439 11.47 -12.69 -0.16
CA PHE A 439 10.50 -12.84 -1.24
C PHE A 439 10.13 -14.31 -1.50
N VAL A 440 11.13 -15.20 -1.59
CA VAL A 440 10.89 -16.62 -1.87
C VAL A 440 10.15 -17.31 -0.73
N VAL A 441 10.50 -17.00 0.52
CA VAL A 441 9.85 -17.62 1.70
C VAL A 441 8.42 -17.09 1.86
N ASP A 442 8.18 -15.81 1.67
CA ASP A 442 6.83 -15.23 1.72
C ASP A 442 5.90 -15.89 0.70
N ILE A 443 6.30 -15.90 -0.57
CA ILE A 443 5.53 -16.54 -1.65
C ILE A 443 5.38 -18.05 -1.41
N GLY A 444 6.46 -18.72 -1.02
CA GLY A 444 6.45 -20.17 -0.74
C GLY A 444 5.51 -20.52 0.41
N TRP A 445 5.46 -19.69 1.47
CA TRP A 445 4.52 -19.86 2.58
C TRP A 445 3.08 -19.64 2.13
N ALA A 446 2.81 -18.55 1.41
CA ALA A 446 1.48 -18.26 0.87
C ALA A 446 0.97 -19.38 -0.05
N MET A 447 1.85 -19.95 -0.90
CA MET A 447 1.52 -21.11 -1.75
C MET A 447 1.25 -22.35 -0.90
N ALA A 448 2.07 -22.63 0.11
CA ALA A 448 1.93 -23.80 0.98
C ALA A 448 0.64 -23.76 1.81
N CYS A 449 0.21 -22.56 2.23
CA CYS A 449 -1.04 -22.33 2.97
C CYS A 449 -2.27 -22.18 2.07
N GLY A 450 -2.11 -22.14 0.73
CA GLY A 450 -3.22 -21.97 -0.23
C GLY A 450 -3.79 -20.55 -0.26
N SER A 451 -3.10 -19.57 0.32
CA SER A 451 -3.52 -18.16 0.30
C SER A 451 -3.21 -17.46 -1.02
N MET A 452 -2.30 -18.02 -1.84
CA MET A 452 -1.88 -17.39 -3.07
C MET A 452 -2.87 -17.57 -4.23
N ILE A 453 -2.86 -16.61 -5.16
CA ILE A 453 -3.77 -16.49 -6.31
C ILE A 453 -3.74 -17.71 -7.25
N ILE A 454 -2.59 -18.38 -7.35
CA ILE A 454 -2.32 -19.36 -8.43
C ILE A 454 -2.86 -20.77 -8.09
N ASN A 455 -3.07 -21.12 -6.83
CA ASN A 455 -3.53 -22.48 -6.47
C ASN A 455 -4.20 -22.58 -5.08
N PRO A 456 -5.42 -22.05 -4.91
CA PRO A 456 -6.09 -22.03 -3.61
C PRO A 456 -6.49 -23.42 -3.09
N ASP A 457 -6.58 -24.44 -3.98
CA ASP A 457 -7.15 -25.75 -3.64
C ASP A 457 -6.12 -26.81 -3.23
N LYS A 458 -4.84 -26.45 -3.19
CA LYS A 458 -3.75 -27.39 -2.86
C LYS A 458 -2.89 -26.91 -1.70
N ALA A 459 -3.52 -26.56 -0.59
CA ALA A 459 -2.78 -26.28 0.65
C ALA A 459 -2.01 -27.54 1.10
N VAL A 460 -0.69 -27.42 1.23
CA VAL A 460 0.18 -28.47 1.77
C VAL A 460 0.29 -28.33 3.29
N LEU A 461 0.32 -27.08 3.78
CA LEU A 461 0.27 -26.74 5.19
C LEU A 461 -1.19 -26.62 5.66
N THR A 462 -1.56 -27.45 6.62
CA THR A 462 -2.90 -27.46 7.22
C THR A 462 -2.80 -27.28 8.73
N GLY A 463 -3.91 -26.96 9.38
CA GLY A 463 -3.97 -26.73 10.82
C GLY A 463 -3.71 -25.28 11.23
N THR A 464 -3.44 -25.05 12.49
CA THR A 464 -3.36 -23.68 13.07
C THR A 464 -2.31 -22.80 12.41
N LEU A 465 -1.15 -23.36 12.04
CA LEU A 465 -0.07 -22.60 11.42
C LEU A 465 -0.37 -22.13 9.99
N SER A 466 -1.31 -22.75 9.28
CA SER A 466 -1.71 -22.29 7.95
C SER A 466 -2.41 -20.93 7.95
N GLY A 467 -2.91 -20.49 9.12
CA GLY A 467 -3.47 -19.16 9.31
C GLY A 467 -2.43 -18.06 9.61
N LEU A 468 -1.13 -18.42 9.76
CA LEU A 468 -0.09 -17.45 10.02
C LEU A 468 0.23 -16.65 8.75
N TYR A 469 0.14 -15.34 8.86
CA TYR A 469 0.39 -14.43 7.74
C TYR A 469 1.82 -14.55 7.21
N GLU A 470 1.98 -14.74 5.91
CA GLU A 470 3.24 -15.05 5.21
C GLU A 470 4.35 -14.03 5.45
N ILE A 471 4.02 -12.78 5.71
CA ILE A 471 5.01 -11.74 6.00
C ILE A 471 5.89 -12.10 7.19
N ILE A 472 5.34 -12.79 8.19
CA ILE A 472 6.07 -13.09 9.44
C ILE A 472 7.24 -14.06 9.17
N PRO A 473 7.02 -15.28 8.64
CA PRO A 473 8.13 -16.16 8.31
C PRO A 473 9.06 -15.56 7.25
N GLY A 474 8.52 -14.86 6.24
CA GLY A 474 9.32 -14.20 5.21
C GLY A 474 10.25 -13.13 5.78
N PHE A 475 9.73 -12.24 6.64
CA PHE A 475 10.51 -11.18 7.29
C PHE A 475 11.60 -11.75 8.21
N LEU A 476 11.28 -12.75 9.03
CA LEU A 476 12.22 -13.36 9.96
C LEU A 476 13.36 -14.08 9.24
N VAL A 477 13.04 -14.83 8.16
CA VAL A 477 14.06 -15.49 7.35
C VAL A 477 14.92 -14.47 6.61
N SER A 478 14.33 -13.43 6.02
CA SER A 478 15.07 -12.34 5.39
C SER A 478 16.06 -11.70 6.37
N LEU A 479 15.59 -11.37 7.58
CA LEU A 479 16.42 -10.77 8.62
C LEU A 479 17.60 -11.70 9.01
N LEU A 480 17.31 -12.97 9.23
CA LEU A 480 18.33 -13.98 9.56
C LEU A 480 19.37 -14.10 8.43
N VAL A 481 18.92 -14.21 7.18
CA VAL A 481 19.81 -14.33 6.01
C VAL A 481 20.65 -13.06 5.83
N CYS A 482 20.04 -11.87 5.96
CA CYS A 482 20.79 -10.60 5.95
C CYS A 482 21.94 -10.60 6.97
N VAL A 483 21.64 -11.02 8.21
CA VAL A 483 22.65 -11.03 9.30
C VAL A 483 23.72 -12.09 9.05
N VAL A 484 23.33 -13.32 8.78
CA VAL A 484 24.28 -14.45 8.60
C VAL A 484 25.19 -14.19 7.40
N VAL A 485 24.64 -13.83 6.25
CA VAL A 485 25.43 -13.58 5.03
C VAL A 485 26.39 -12.39 5.25
N THR A 486 25.92 -11.30 5.89
CA THR A 486 26.80 -10.17 6.22
C THR A 486 27.94 -10.56 7.14
N LEU A 487 27.71 -11.42 8.12
CA LEU A 487 28.75 -11.87 9.05
C LEU A 487 29.73 -12.84 8.39
N CYS A 488 29.27 -13.68 7.46
CA CYS A 488 30.07 -14.68 6.76
C CYS A 488 30.81 -14.13 5.54
N THR A 489 30.53 -12.90 5.10
CA THR A 489 31.16 -12.25 3.95
C THR A 489 32.09 -11.10 4.37
N ALA A 490 32.88 -10.60 3.42
CA ALA A 490 33.82 -9.51 3.66
C ALA A 490 33.11 -8.28 4.25
N LYS A 491 33.83 -7.57 5.14
CA LYS A 491 33.36 -6.28 5.64
C LYS A 491 33.22 -5.28 4.48
N PRO A 492 32.29 -4.32 4.59
CA PRO A 492 32.23 -3.22 3.63
C PRO A 492 33.57 -2.47 3.53
N ASP A 493 33.84 -1.90 2.36
CA ASP A 493 34.99 -1.05 2.16
C ASP A 493 34.90 0.23 3.01
N LYS A 494 36.05 0.85 3.31
CA LYS A 494 36.10 2.08 4.13
C LYS A 494 35.22 3.20 3.59
N GLU A 495 35.15 3.35 2.27
CA GLU A 495 34.31 4.36 1.62
C GLU A 495 32.82 4.16 1.92
N VAL A 496 32.36 2.90 2.01
CA VAL A 496 30.97 2.54 2.39
C VAL A 496 30.70 2.88 3.84
N GLU A 497 31.69 2.62 4.72
CA GLU A 497 31.59 2.98 6.13
C GLU A 497 31.59 4.49 6.36
N GLU A 498 32.45 5.23 5.64
CA GLU A 498 32.50 6.70 5.67
C GLU A 498 31.20 7.33 5.17
N MET A 499 30.60 6.76 4.12
CA MET A 499 29.29 7.21 3.64
C MET A 499 28.22 6.99 4.70
N PHE A 500 28.23 5.85 5.39
CA PHE A 500 27.31 5.58 6.50
C PHE A 500 27.49 6.61 7.63
N ASP A 501 28.71 6.84 8.08
CA ASP A 501 29.01 7.81 9.14
C ASP A 501 28.61 9.24 8.74
N ARG A 502 28.81 9.61 7.47
CA ARG A 502 28.33 10.90 6.93
C ARG A 502 26.80 11.00 7.00
N ALA A 503 26.08 9.94 6.61
CA ALA A 503 24.62 9.93 6.65
C ALA A 503 24.09 10.01 8.10
N VAL A 504 24.77 9.36 9.05
CA VAL A 504 24.43 9.46 10.48
C VAL A 504 24.63 10.89 10.97
N ARG A 505 25.80 11.51 10.70
CA ARG A 505 26.05 12.91 11.10
C ARG A 505 25.01 13.86 10.50
N MET A 506 24.67 13.73 9.22
CA MET A 506 23.61 14.53 8.60
C MET A 506 22.25 14.37 9.31
N THR A 507 21.95 13.17 9.81
CA THR A 507 20.71 12.94 10.56
C THR A 507 20.77 13.63 11.92
N GLU A 508 21.90 13.53 12.63
CA GLU A 508 22.12 14.16 13.95
C GLU A 508 22.13 15.69 13.86
N GLU A 509 22.81 16.25 12.85
CA GLU A 509 22.82 17.70 12.59
C GLU A 509 21.40 18.22 12.29
N GLU A 510 20.66 17.51 11.44
CA GLU A 510 19.25 17.80 11.24
C GLU A 510 18.43 17.64 12.55
N ASP A 511 18.81 16.78 13.49
CA ASP A 511 18.14 16.62 14.79
C ASP A 511 18.50 17.72 15.80
N ALA A 512 19.61 18.38 15.66
CA ALA A 512 20.06 19.47 16.53
C ALA A 512 19.46 20.85 16.15
N GLU A 513 19.03 21.05 14.90
CA GLU A 513 18.31 22.23 14.40
C GLU A 513 16.78 22.15 14.68
#